data_69028edf30e9bd5dc43ec319d77405d7
#
_entry.id   69028edf30e9bd5dc43ec319d77405d7
#
_cell.length_a   1.000
_cell.length_b   1.000
_cell.length_c   1.000
_cell.angle_alpha   90.00
_cell.angle_beta   90.00
_cell.angle_gamma   90.00
#
_symmetry.space_group_name_H-M   'P 1'
#
loop_
_entity.id
_entity.type
_entity.pdbx_description
1 polymer ?
#
loop_
_entity_poly.entity_id
_entity_poly.type
_entity_poly.pdbx_seq_one_letter_code
_entity_poly.pdbx_strand_id
1 'polypeptide(L)'
;MRLEIRYLNEFTYRDPAWESHNLLRACPAANEHQTLVSYRVDVTPTTPISSYTDYWGTRVDEFGIRASHTSLRVNAESVVETVAPPAPTGPSPIESLDTVRGELSTYLRPSPHSTWDDRIAETARDAIQGSQDVVVAATAISDTVTSSLDYVPGATYVGVDVADVLAQAKGVCQDFAHLGVAMSRAVGIPARYVSGYLYAADQTEAVAPEAPELDVQTHAWLEVFVPGHGWWALDPTNAQPIGELHVKIGHGRDYQDVMPLRGVYHGGSEHDLGVHVRISREQLSQITDQ
;
A
#
# COMPACT_ATOMS: atom_id res chain seq x y z
N MET A 1 11.43 4.23 14.30
CA MET A 1 10.46 5.28 14.74
C MET A 1 9.27 4.60 15.39
N ARG A 2 8.58 5.24 16.35
CA ARG A 2 7.32 4.72 16.91
C ARG A 2 6.17 5.63 16.50
N LEU A 3 5.15 5.01 15.89
CA LEU A 3 4.02 5.70 15.27
C LEU A 3 2.71 5.17 15.85
N GLU A 4 1.81 6.09 16.18
CA GLU A 4 0.41 5.80 16.47
C GLU A 4 -0.41 6.09 15.23
N ILE A 5 -1.26 5.15 14.83
CA ILE A 5 -2.07 5.24 13.62
C ILE A 5 -3.53 5.02 13.99
N ARG A 6 -4.37 5.94 13.55
CA ARG A 6 -5.82 5.81 13.63
C ARG A 6 -6.40 5.81 12.21
N TYR A 7 -7.00 4.71 11.82
CA TYR A 7 -7.70 4.53 10.56
C TYR A 7 -9.20 4.52 10.81
N LEU A 8 -9.92 5.44 10.17
CA LEU A 8 -11.37 5.60 10.35
C LEU A 8 -12.07 5.57 9.00
N ASN A 9 -13.06 4.68 8.86
CA ASN A 9 -14.02 4.69 7.77
C ASN A 9 -15.41 4.98 8.33
N GLU A 10 -16.11 5.92 7.70
CA GLU A 10 -17.48 6.28 8.01
C GLU A 10 -18.32 6.20 6.74
N PHE A 11 -19.34 5.35 6.77
CA PHE A 11 -20.34 5.23 5.72
C PHE A 11 -21.66 5.79 6.23
N THR A 12 -22.30 6.62 5.42
CA THR A 12 -23.68 7.07 5.64
C THR A 12 -24.51 6.60 4.45
N TYR A 13 -25.50 5.76 4.71
CA TYR A 13 -26.37 5.20 3.69
C TYR A 13 -27.64 6.06 3.58
N ARG A 14 -28.02 6.41 2.35
CA ARG A 14 -29.27 7.15 2.09
C ARG A 14 -30.50 6.32 2.46
N ASP A 15 -30.51 5.05 2.01
CA ASP A 15 -31.48 4.07 2.41
C ASP A 15 -30.82 3.07 3.35
N PRO A 16 -31.52 2.49 4.35
CA PRO A 16 -30.90 1.55 5.27
C PRO A 16 -30.23 0.37 4.56
N ALA A 17 -29.02 0.04 4.97
CA ALA A 17 -28.32 -1.19 4.61
C ALA A 17 -28.61 -2.30 5.64
N TRP A 18 -28.58 -3.56 5.22
CA TRP A 18 -28.71 -4.72 6.09
C TRP A 18 -27.91 -5.91 5.54
N GLU A 19 -27.69 -6.92 6.39
CA GLU A 19 -26.93 -8.13 6.02
C GLU A 19 -25.59 -7.79 5.37
N SER A 20 -24.84 -6.90 5.98
CA SER A 20 -23.51 -6.58 5.49
C SER A 20 -22.47 -7.61 5.91
N HIS A 21 -21.48 -7.81 5.03
CA HIS A 21 -20.29 -8.62 5.30
C HIS A 21 -19.06 -7.82 4.87
N ASN A 22 -18.11 -7.64 5.77
CA ASN A 22 -17.00 -6.73 5.60
C ASN A 22 -15.66 -7.40 5.95
N LEU A 23 -14.63 -7.08 5.17
CA LEU A 23 -13.26 -7.52 5.34
C LEU A 23 -12.36 -6.27 5.47
N LEU A 24 -11.75 -6.09 6.61
CA LEU A 24 -10.86 -4.96 6.92
C LEU A 24 -9.41 -5.41 6.92
N ARG A 25 -8.56 -4.68 6.22
CA ARG A 25 -7.10 -4.77 6.24
C ARG A 25 -6.53 -3.42 6.66
N ALA A 26 -6.39 -3.21 7.95
CA ALA A 26 -5.87 -1.98 8.55
C ALA A 26 -4.76 -2.25 9.58
N CYS A 27 -4.52 -3.52 9.88
CA CYS A 27 -3.49 -3.93 10.84
C CYS A 27 -2.10 -3.82 10.21
N PRO A 28 -1.16 -3.04 10.79
CA PRO A 28 0.23 -3.06 10.34
C PRO A 28 0.82 -4.47 10.37
N ALA A 29 1.55 -4.83 9.32
CA ALA A 29 2.24 -6.11 9.26
C ALA A 29 3.35 -6.18 10.33
N ALA A 30 3.65 -7.37 10.82
CA ALA A 30 4.85 -7.62 11.62
C ALA A 30 5.90 -8.29 10.72
N ASN A 31 7.11 -7.70 10.65
CA ASN A 31 8.22 -8.21 9.85
C ASN A 31 9.56 -7.77 10.46
N GLU A 32 10.67 -8.02 9.78
CA GLU A 32 12.03 -7.71 10.25
C GLU A 32 12.26 -6.20 10.51
N HIS A 33 11.50 -5.32 9.85
CA HIS A 33 11.67 -3.87 9.92
C HIS A 33 10.48 -3.16 10.58
N GLN A 34 9.48 -3.93 11.02
CA GLN A 34 8.24 -3.39 11.56
C GLN A 34 7.68 -4.28 12.68
N THR A 35 7.60 -3.73 13.88
CA THR A 35 7.07 -4.41 15.07
C THR A 35 5.71 -3.82 15.43
N LEU A 36 4.66 -4.65 15.39
CA LEU A 36 3.33 -4.27 15.88
C LEU A 36 3.32 -4.33 17.41
N VAL A 37 3.14 -3.17 18.06
CA VAL A 37 3.07 -3.05 19.52
C VAL A 37 1.66 -3.29 20.03
N SER A 38 0.67 -2.67 19.36
CA SER A 38 -0.75 -2.86 19.69
C SER A 38 -1.62 -2.65 18.47
N TYR A 39 -2.80 -3.29 18.48
CA TYR A 39 -3.82 -3.12 17.46
C TYR A 39 -5.21 -3.40 18.04
N ARG A 40 -6.16 -2.52 17.74
CA ARG A 40 -7.56 -2.64 18.15
C ARG A 40 -8.48 -2.18 17.03
N VAL A 41 -9.63 -2.86 16.88
CA VAL A 41 -10.70 -2.46 15.96
C VAL A 41 -12.00 -2.33 16.73
N ASP A 42 -12.71 -1.24 16.48
CA ASP A 42 -14.05 -0.97 16.98
C ASP A 42 -15.00 -0.73 15.79
N VAL A 43 -16.17 -1.36 15.81
CA VAL A 43 -17.19 -1.24 14.75
C VAL A 43 -18.50 -0.75 15.33
N THR A 44 -19.14 0.19 14.67
CA THR A 44 -20.49 0.69 15.02
C THR A 44 -21.39 0.59 13.78
N PRO A 45 -22.55 -0.10 13.86
CA PRO A 45 -23.13 -0.79 15.01
C PRO A 45 -22.25 -1.92 15.53
N THR A 46 -22.24 -2.13 16.85
CA THR A 46 -21.40 -3.13 17.50
C THR A 46 -21.71 -4.54 16.99
N THR A 47 -20.69 -5.26 16.58
CA THR A 47 -20.79 -6.62 16.05
C THR A 47 -19.54 -7.43 16.44
N PRO A 48 -19.63 -8.77 16.53
CA PRO A 48 -18.45 -9.61 16.69
C PRO A 48 -17.49 -9.47 15.51
N ILE A 49 -16.19 -9.44 15.82
CA ILE A 49 -15.10 -9.40 14.83
C ILE A 49 -14.32 -10.70 14.96
N SER A 50 -14.11 -11.39 13.85
CA SER A 50 -13.18 -12.50 13.74
C SER A 50 -11.96 -12.09 12.90
N SER A 51 -10.82 -12.70 13.19
CA SER A 51 -9.57 -12.35 12.50
C SER A 51 -8.89 -13.59 11.95
N TYR A 52 -8.31 -13.47 10.76
CA TYR A 52 -7.49 -14.51 10.15
C TYR A 52 -6.35 -13.89 9.34
N THR A 53 -5.41 -14.73 8.90
CA THR A 53 -4.38 -14.33 7.96
C THR A 53 -4.74 -14.86 6.58
N ASP A 54 -4.78 -13.98 5.57
CA ASP A 54 -5.11 -14.36 4.21
C ASP A 54 -3.94 -15.03 3.48
N TYR A 55 -4.16 -15.40 2.21
CA TYR A 55 -3.16 -16.05 1.35
C TYR A 55 -1.85 -15.23 1.23
N TRP A 56 -1.95 -13.91 1.31
CA TRP A 56 -0.82 -12.99 1.17
C TRP A 56 -0.07 -12.74 2.48
N GLY A 57 -0.52 -13.34 3.57
CA GLY A 57 0.05 -13.10 4.90
C GLY A 57 -0.49 -11.83 5.58
N THR A 58 -1.52 -11.19 5.01
CA THR A 58 -2.14 -10.00 5.57
C THR A 58 -3.21 -10.38 6.59
N ARG A 59 -3.23 -9.71 7.75
CA ARG A 59 -4.32 -9.86 8.72
C ARG A 59 -5.59 -9.26 8.17
N VAL A 60 -6.67 -10.04 8.25
CA VAL A 60 -8.03 -9.62 7.88
C VAL A 60 -8.92 -9.70 9.11
N ASP A 61 -9.59 -8.60 9.42
CA ASP A 61 -10.64 -8.55 10.44
C ASP A 61 -11.99 -8.59 9.71
N GLU A 62 -12.75 -9.64 9.98
CA GLU A 62 -14.03 -9.95 9.33
C GLU A 62 -15.18 -9.68 10.28
N PHE A 63 -16.20 -8.95 9.81
CA PHE A 63 -17.41 -8.67 10.57
C PHE A 63 -18.62 -8.50 9.67
N GLY A 64 -19.80 -8.74 10.24
CA GLY A 64 -21.07 -8.58 9.54
C GLY A 64 -22.14 -7.93 10.43
N ILE A 65 -23.01 -7.10 9.83
CA ILE A 65 -24.13 -6.45 10.51
C ILE A 65 -25.44 -6.90 9.85
N ARG A 66 -26.22 -7.70 10.55
CA ARG A 66 -27.51 -8.21 10.05
C ARG A 66 -28.62 -7.19 10.16
N ALA A 67 -28.61 -6.44 11.24
CA ALA A 67 -29.66 -5.43 11.51
C ALA A 67 -29.62 -4.30 10.49
N SER A 68 -30.78 -3.73 10.21
CA SER A 68 -30.89 -2.51 9.38
C SER A 68 -30.18 -1.35 10.07
N HIS A 69 -29.34 -0.63 9.30
CA HIS A 69 -28.57 0.52 9.78
C HIS A 69 -28.38 1.55 8.67
N THR A 70 -28.27 2.81 9.06
CA THR A 70 -28.04 3.95 8.14
C THR A 70 -26.62 4.48 8.20
N SER A 71 -25.78 3.92 9.07
CA SER A 71 -24.36 4.26 9.14
C SER A 71 -23.53 3.06 9.54
N LEU A 72 -22.30 3.02 9.07
CA LEU A 72 -21.27 2.07 9.49
C LEU A 72 -20.00 2.88 9.80
N ARG A 73 -19.48 2.71 11.01
CA ARG A 73 -18.19 3.30 11.41
C ARG A 73 -17.24 2.18 11.79
N VAL A 74 -16.05 2.20 11.18
CA VAL A 74 -14.96 1.27 11.45
C VAL A 74 -13.76 2.08 11.89
N ASN A 75 -13.30 1.89 13.14
CA ASN A 75 -12.15 2.56 13.69
C ASN A 75 -11.09 1.52 14.05
N ALA A 76 -9.90 1.61 13.45
CA ALA A 76 -8.75 0.78 13.78
C ALA A 76 -7.62 1.65 14.33
N GLU A 77 -7.10 1.28 15.49
CA GLU A 77 -6.01 1.96 16.17
C GLU A 77 -4.81 1.02 16.30
N SER A 78 -3.64 1.50 15.97
CA SER A 78 -2.41 0.71 16.10
C SER A 78 -1.24 1.56 16.58
N VAL A 79 -0.31 0.89 17.26
CA VAL A 79 1.01 1.40 17.58
C VAL A 79 2.03 0.47 16.92
N VAL A 80 2.95 1.06 16.17
CA VAL A 80 3.96 0.32 15.42
C VAL A 80 5.33 0.95 15.58
N GLU A 81 6.36 0.12 15.70
CA GLU A 81 7.76 0.54 15.65
C GLU A 81 8.35 0.15 14.31
N THR A 82 8.98 1.12 13.64
CA THR A 82 9.57 0.95 12.32
C THR A 82 11.06 1.26 12.34
N VAL A 83 11.81 0.54 11.53
CA VAL A 83 13.20 0.83 11.19
C VAL A 83 13.37 0.85 9.68
N ALA A 84 14.27 1.68 9.18
CA ALA A 84 14.53 1.73 7.75
C ALA A 84 15.11 0.38 7.27
N PRO A 85 14.52 -0.27 6.25
CA PRO A 85 15.09 -1.48 5.69
C PRO A 85 16.43 -1.16 5.00
N PRO A 86 17.40 -2.09 5.02
CA PRO A 86 18.65 -1.91 4.30
C PRO A 86 18.40 -1.90 2.79
N ALA A 87 19.17 -1.13 2.06
CA ALA A 87 19.20 -1.23 0.60
C ALA A 87 19.92 -2.52 0.16
N PRO A 88 19.56 -3.10 -0.99
CA PRO A 88 20.29 -4.22 -1.56
C PRO A 88 21.78 -3.85 -1.77
N THR A 89 22.67 -4.80 -1.47
CA THR A 89 24.11 -4.62 -1.61
C THR A 89 24.70 -5.70 -2.51
N GLY A 90 25.69 -5.34 -3.33
CA GLY A 90 26.33 -6.23 -4.26
C GLY A 90 25.55 -6.44 -5.58
N PRO A 91 26.14 -7.16 -6.53
CA PRO A 91 25.52 -7.42 -7.83
C PRO A 91 24.31 -8.36 -7.69
N SER A 92 23.25 -8.04 -8.42
CA SER A 92 22.00 -8.81 -8.49
C SER A 92 21.64 -9.10 -9.94
N PRO A 93 22.36 -10.03 -10.63
CA PRO A 93 22.13 -10.30 -12.03
C PRO A 93 20.69 -10.74 -12.32
N ILE A 94 20.07 -10.20 -13.38
CA ILE A 94 18.69 -10.54 -13.79
C ILE A 94 18.57 -12.04 -14.07
N GLU A 95 19.59 -12.68 -14.62
CA GLU A 95 19.61 -14.12 -14.89
C GLU A 95 19.45 -14.99 -13.63
N SER A 96 19.84 -14.47 -12.46
CA SER A 96 19.67 -15.20 -11.19
C SER A 96 18.20 -15.30 -10.76
N LEU A 97 17.29 -14.51 -11.35
CA LEU A 97 15.85 -14.64 -11.16
C LEU A 97 15.30 -15.96 -11.72
N ASP A 98 15.99 -16.60 -12.67
CA ASP A 98 15.55 -17.87 -13.27
C ASP A 98 15.42 -18.98 -12.21
N THR A 99 16.25 -18.94 -11.16
CA THR A 99 16.21 -19.91 -10.05
C THR A 99 14.95 -19.82 -9.20
N VAL A 100 14.29 -18.66 -9.13
CA VAL A 100 13.09 -18.39 -8.32
C VAL A 100 11.85 -18.12 -9.17
N ARG A 101 11.96 -18.12 -10.50
CA ARG A 101 10.86 -17.80 -11.42
C ARG A 101 9.63 -18.68 -11.21
N GLY A 102 9.80 -19.95 -10.89
CA GLY A 102 8.70 -20.89 -10.61
C GLY A 102 7.93 -20.50 -9.36
N GLU A 103 8.65 -20.24 -8.29
CA GLU A 103 8.13 -19.86 -6.96
C GLU A 103 7.43 -18.50 -6.99
N LEU A 104 8.01 -17.54 -7.73
CA LEU A 104 7.51 -16.18 -7.86
C LEU A 104 6.63 -15.96 -9.10
N SER A 105 6.16 -17.02 -9.74
CA SER A 105 5.38 -16.94 -10.99
C SER A 105 4.12 -16.07 -10.87
N THR A 106 3.50 -16.03 -9.70
CA THR A 106 2.34 -15.19 -9.41
C THR A 106 2.65 -13.69 -9.53
N TYR A 107 3.88 -13.30 -9.20
CA TYR A 107 4.35 -11.91 -9.25
C TYR A 107 5.03 -11.53 -10.58
N LEU A 108 4.97 -12.43 -11.57
CA LEU A 108 5.44 -12.22 -12.94
C LEU A 108 4.30 -12.12 -13.96
N ARG A 109 3.06 -12.38 -13.53
CA ARG A 109 1.89 -12.38 -14.40
C ARG A 109 1.10 -11.08 -14.29
N PRO A 110 0.37 -10.68 -15.34
CA PRO A 110 -0.58 -9.59 -15.23
C PRO A 110 -1.66 -9.93 -14.20
N SER A 111 -2.20 -8.88 -13.58
CA SER A 111 -3.34 -8.94 -12.68
C SER A 111 -4.33 -7.82 -13.03
N PRO A 112 -5.58 -7.84 -12.55
CA PRO A 112 -6.62 -6.92 -13.03
C PRO A 112 -6.25 -5.43 -13.05
N HIS A 113 -5.42 -4.97 -12.08
CA HIS A 113 -4.97 -3.58 -11.99
C HIS A 113 -3.49 -3.37 -12.37
N SER A 114 -2.80 -4.42 -12.80
CA SER A 114 -1.39 -4.35 -13.22
C SER A 114 -1.19 -5.16 -14.48
N THR A 115 -1.98 -4.84 -15.51
CA THR A 115 -1.82 -5.32 -16.87
C THR A 115 -0.77 -4.48 -17.59
N TRP A 116 -0.31 -4.95 -18.73
CA TRP A 116 0.53 -4.14 -19.63
C TRP A 116 0.23 -4.49 -21.09
N ASP A 117 0.32 -3.50 -21.92
CA ASP A 117 0.30 -3.57 -23.37
C ASP A 117 1.71 -3.43 -23.95
N ASP A 118 1.82 -3.39 -25.27
CA ASP A 118 3.10 -3.23 -25.96
C ASP A 118 3.78 -1.90 -25.59
N ARG A 119 3.02 -0.81 -25.41
CA ARG A 119 3.55 0.50 -25.04
C ARG A 119 4.20 0.49 -23.65
N ILE A 120 3.52 -0.08 -22.65
CA ILE A 120 4.07 -0.21 -21.29
C ILE A 120 5.32 -1.10 -21.32
N ALA A 121 5.26 -2.22 -22.07
CA ALA A 121 6.40 -3.12 -22.21
C ALA A 121 7.60 -2.48 -22.93
N GLU A 122 7.37 -1.65 -23.93
CA GLU A 122 8.42 -0.86 -24.60
C GLU A 122 9.01 0.19 -23.66
N THR A 123 8.14 0.96 -22.97
CA THR A 123 8.59 1.94 -21.96
C THR A 123 9.46 1.29 -20.90
N ALA A 124 9.08 0.10 -20.42
CA ALA A 124 9.86 -0.64 -19.42
C ALA A 124 11.23 -1.10 -19.97
N ARG A 125 11.28 -1.61 -21.22
CA ARG A 125 12.54 -2.00 -21.88
C ARG A 125 13.47 -0.81 -22.09
N ASP A 126 12.91 0.32 -22.51
CA ASP A 126 13.67 1.56 -22.72
C ASP A 126 14.20 2.10 -21.39
N ALA A 127 13.42 2.03 -20.32
CA ALA A 127 13.82 2.44 -18.97
C ALA A 127 15.07 1.70 -18.50
N ILE A 128 15.10 0.38 -18.64
CA ILE A 128 16.22 -0.44 -18.16
C ILE A 128 17.46 -0.36 -19.07
N GLN A 129 17.33 0.12 -20.31
CA GLN A 129 18.43 0.29 -21.29
C GLN A 129 19.33 -0.97 -21.43
N GLY A 130 18.75 -2.15 -21.32
CA GLY A 130 19.49 -3.42 -21.38
C GLY A 130 20.31 -3.74 -20.12
N SER A 131 20.02 -3.08 -18.98
CA SER A 131 20.65 -3.41 -17.69
C SER A 131 20.50 -4.91 -17.38
N GLN A 132 21.57 -5.50 -16.90
CA GLN A 132 21.62 -6.90 -16.47
C GLN A 132 21.57 -7.04 -14.94
N ASP A 133 21.34 -5.95 -14.22
CA ASP A 133 21.23 -5.94 -12.76
C ASP A 133 19.82 -5.54 -12.31
N VAL A 134 19.23 -6.32 -11.40
CA VAL A 134 17.84 -6.12 -10.92
C VAL A 134 17.69 -4.78 -10.20
N VAL A 135 18.65 -4.41 -9.36
CA VAL A 135 18.57 -3.16 -8.56
C VAL A 135 18.62 -1.95 -9.49
N VAL A 136 19.55 -1.95 -10.46
CA VAL A 136 19.65 -0.88 -11.47
C VAL A 136 18.38 -0.80 -12.31
N ALA A 137 17.88 -1.94 -12.79
CA ALA A 137 16.65 -1.99 -13.59
C ALA A 137 15.42 -1.50 -12.82
N ALA A 138 15.24 -1.95 -11.58
CA ALA A 138 14.10 -1.57 -10.74
C ALA A 138 14.14 -0.08 -10.36
N THR A 139 15.32 0.47 -10.08
CA THR A 139 15.50 1.91 -9.84
C THR A 139 15.12 2.71 -11.08
N ALA A 140 15.61 2.32 -12.26
CA ALA A 140 15.31 3.00 -13.51
C ALA A 140 13.80 2.95 -13.86
N ILE A 141 13.12 1.83 -13.56
CA ILE A 141 11.66 1.74 -13.70
C ILE A 141 10.97 2.70 -12.74
N SER A 142 11.35 2.72 -11.45
CA SER A 142 10.79 3.64 -10.47
C SER A 142 10.94 5.10 -10.90
N ASP A 143 12.12 5.52 -11.35
CA ASP A 143 12.40 6.86 -11.84
C ASP A 143 11.58 7.21 -13.10
N THR A 144 11.40 6.21 -13.99
CA THR A 144 10.56 6.37 -15.18
C THR A 144 9.10 6.57 -14.80
N VAL A 145 8.57 5.82 -13.85
CA VAL A 145 7.20 6.00 -13.34
C VAL A 145 7.04 7.39 -12.73
N THR A 146 7.97 7.80 -11.86
CA THR A 146 7.99 9.12 -11.23
C THR A 146 7.95 10.25 -12.25
N SER A 147 8.74 10.14 -13.33
CA SER A 147 8.82 11.16 -14.37
C SER A 147 7.68 11.12 -15.40
N SER A 148 6.94 10.01 -15.47
CA SER A 148 5.84 9.82 -16.43
C SER A 148 4.51 10.30 -15.93
N LEU A 149 4.32 10.48 -14.63
CA LEU A 149 3.02 10.80 -14.01
C LEU A 149 3.12 12.04 -13.11
N ASP A 150 2.16 12.94 -13.27
CA ASP A 150 1.89 14.00 -12.31
C ASP A 150 0.98 13.46 -11.19
N TYR A 151 1.32 13.74 -9.94
CA TYR A 151 0.45 13.39 -8.81
C TYR A 151 -0.72 14.37 -8.72
N VAL A 152 -1.93 13.90 -8.99
CA VAL A 152 -3.16 14.72 -8.99
C VAL A 152 -4.24 14.02 -8.19
N PRO A 153 -4.55 14.47 -6.96
CA PRO A 153 -5.63 13.91 -6.16
C PRO A 153 -6.96 13.92 -6.94
N GLY A 154 -7.66 12.79 -6.95
CA GLY A 154 -8.95 12.65 -7.63
C GLY A 154 -8.89 12.55 -9.17
N ALA A 155 -7.70 12.48 -9.78
CA ALA A 155 -7.55 12.30 -11.23
C ALA A 155 -8.03 10.92 -11.70
N THR A 156 -7.94 9.93 -10.84
CA THR A 156 -8.29 8.53 -11.13
C THR A 156 -9.21 7.97 -10.05
N TYR A 157 -9.86 6.86 -10.36
CA TYR A 157 -10.64 6.06 -9.42
C TYR A 157 -10.16 4.60 -9.48
N VAL A 158 -10.51 3.82 -8.47
CA VAL A 158 -10.15 2.40 -8.43
C VAL A 158 -10.71 1.69 -9.66
N GLY A 159 -9.82 1.07 -10.47
CA GLY A 159 -10.19 0.33 -11.67
C GLY A 159 -9.87 1.03 -13.00
N VAL A 160 -9.25 2.21 -12.98
CA VAL A 160 -8.66 2.80 -14.20
C VAL A 160 -7.54 1.88 -14.71
N ASP A 161 -7.50 1.63 -16.02
CA ASP A 161 -6.46 0.82 -16.65
C ASP A 161 -5.10 1.53 -16.60
N VAL A 162 -4.03 0.78 -16.35
CA VAL A 162 -2.67 1.33 -16.26
C VAL A 162 -2.23 1.99 -17.57
N ALA A 163 -2.70 1.49 -18.72
CA ALA A 163 -2.41 2.11 -20.02
C ALA A 163 -3.08 3.49 -20.15
N ASP A 164 -4.29 3.65 -19.62
CA ASP A 164 -4.99 4.93 -19.60
C ASP A 164 -4.31 5.92 -18.64
N VAL A 165 -3.85 5.46 -17.47
CA VAL A 165 -3.06 6.27 -16.52
C VAL A 165 -1.81 6.81 -17.21
N LEU A 166 -1.03 5.94 -17.86
CA LEU A 166 0.18 6.34 -18.59
C LEU A 166 -0.14 7.29 -19.77
N ALA A 167 -1.27 7.10 -20.44
CA ALA A 167 -1.69 7.97 -21.54
C ALA A 167 -2.09 9.37 -21.06
N GLN A 168 -2.73 9.47 -19.89
CA GLN A 168 -3.15 10.73 -19.29
C GLN A 168 -2.04 11.44 -18.52
N ALA A 169 -0.95 10.73 -18.22
CA ALA A 169 0.20 11.19 -17.44
C ALA A 169 -0.18 11.77 -16.07
N LYS A 170 -1.24 11.23 -15.44
CA LYS A 170 -1.74 11.68 -14.12
C LYS A 170 -2.24 10.50 -13.32
N GLY A 171 -2.04 10.56 -12.01
CA GLY A 171 -2.56 9.54 -11.11
C GLY A 171 -2.34 9.86 -9.64
N VAL A 172 -2.68 8.88 -8.79
CA VAL A 172 -2.40 8.89 -7.35
C VAL A 172 -1.44 7.74 -7.00
N CYS A 173 -1.00 7.64 -5.75
CA CYS A 173 -0.01 6.63 -5.33
C CYS A 173 -0.35 5.19 -5.79
N GLN A 174 -1.63 4.84 -5.83
CA GLN A 174 -2.10 3.56 -6.35
C GLN A 174 -1.70 3.33 -7.82
N ASP A 175 -1.82 4.37 -8.67
CA ASP A 175 -1.53 4.29 -10.09
C ASP A 175 -0.03 4.20 -10.34
N PHE A 176 0.77 4.98 -9.60
CA PHE A 176 2.24 4.89 -9.62
C PHE A 176 2.71 3.48 -9.25
N ALA A 177 2.16 2.91 -8.18
CA ALA A 177 2.50 1.56 -7.75
C ALA A 177 2.10 0.51 -8.81
N HIS A 178 0.90 0.58 -9.38
CA HIS A 178 0.43 -0.35 -10.41
C HIS A 178 1.26 -0.25 -11.69
N LEU A 179 1.61 0.95 -12.15
CA LEU A 179 2.47 1.13 -13.32
C LEU A 179 3.86 0.56 -13.08
N GLY A 180 4.46 0.82 -11.90
CA GLY A 180 5.75 0.25 -11.54
C GLY A 180 5.75 -1.28 -11.47
N VAL A 181 4.68 -1.88 -10.92
CA VAL A 181 4.48 -3.33 -10.90
C VAL A 181 4.34 -3.89 -12.32
N ALA A 182 3.52 -3.25 -13.17
CA ALA A 182 3.30 -3.68 -14.56
C ALA A 182 4.59 -3.61 -15.38
N MET A 183 5.34 -2.50 -15.29
CA MET A 183 6.63 -2.33 -15.98
C MET A 183 7.68 -3.35 -15.53
N SER A 184 7.80 -3.57 -14.23
CA SER A 184 8.74 -4.56 -13.66
C SER A 184 8.44 -5.97 -14.17
N ARG A 185 7.18 -6.38 -14.15
CA ARG A 185 6.74 -7.69 -14.64
C ARG A 185 6.92 -7.84 -16.15
N ALA A 186 6.68 -6.78 -16.93
CA ALA A 186 6.85 -6.79 -18.39
C ALA A 186 8.28 -7.08 -18.82
N VAL A 187 9.28 -6.74 -17.99
CA VAL A 187 10.70 -7.07 -18.22
C VAL A 187 11.19 -8.29 -17.43
N GLY A 188 10.27 -9.05 -16.82
CA GLY A 188 10.57 -10.30 -16.14
C GLY A 188 11.11 -10.19 -14.71
N ILE A 189 10.96 -9.02 -14.08
CA ILE A 189 11.30 -8.80 -12.66
C ILE A 189 10.03 -9.06 -11.83
N PRO A 190 10.05 -10.03 -10.86
CA PRO A 190 8.92 -10.25 -9.98
C PRO A 190 8.62 -9.01 -9.15
N ALA A 191 7.38 -8.52 -9.20
CA ALA A 191 6.96 -7.33 -8.49
C ALA A 191 5.59 -7.51 -7.84
N ARG A 192 5.37 -6.84 -6.69
CA ARG A 192 4.11 -6.87 -5.96
C ARG A 192 3.69 -5.49 -5.51
N TYR A 193 2.40 -5.29 -5.43
CA TYR A 193 1.77 -4.09 -4.90
C TYR A 193 1.76 -4.14 -3.38
N VAL A 194 2.01 -3.01 -2.73
CA VAL A 194 1.97 -2.86 -1.27
C VAL A 194 0.96 -1.80 -0.89
N SER A 195 0.13 -2.11 0.09
CA SER A 195 -0.77 -1.18 0.77
C SER A 195 -0.22 -0.85 2.16
N GLY A 196 -0.27 0.41 2.53
CA GLY A 196 0.23 0.86 3.82
C GLY A 196 -0.16 2.29 4.16
N TYR A 197 0.59 2.87 5.08
CA TYR A 197 0.50 4.25 5.50
C TYR A 197 1.85 4.94 5.32
N LEU A 198 1.83 6.24 5.08
CA LEU A 198 3.03 7.07 5.03
C LEU A 198 2.86 8.24 6.02
N TYR A 199 3.77 8.35 6.97
CA TYR A 199 3.88 9.53 7.82
C TYR A 199 4.64 10.62 7.06
N ALA A 200 3.91 11.38 6.24
CA ALA A 200 4.46 12.52 5.52
C ALA A 200 4.15 13.78 6.32
N ALA A 201 5.09 14.23 7.14
CA ALA A 201 5.12 15.61 7.56
C ALA A 201 5.47 16.46 6.34
N ASP A 202 4.62 17.44 6.04
CA ASP A 202 4.82 18.34 4.91
C ASP A 202 6.26 18.91 4.96
N GLN A 203 7.04 18.69 3.90
CA GLN A 203 8.46 19.05 3.87
C GLN A 203 8.68 20.58 3.86
N THR A 204 7.58 21.37 3.85
CA THR A 204 7.60 22.83 3.76
C THR A 204 7.59 23.55 5.11
N GLU A 205 7.27 22.88 6.20
CA GLU A 205 7.37 23.48 7.53
C GLU A 205 8.33 22.65 8.39
N ALA A 206 9.35 23.30 8.93
CA ALA A 206 10.23 22.71 9.94
C ALA A 206 9.32 22.21 11.08
N VAL A 207 9.13 20.88 11.15
CA VAL A 207 8.23 20.24 12.11
C VAL A 207 8.67 20.64 13.49
N ALA A 208 7.85 21.44 14.16
CA ALA A 208 8.06 21.73 15.58
C ALA A 208 8.14 20.42 16.35
N PRO A 209 8.95 20.32 17.42
CA PRO A 209 9.10 19.09 18.20
C PRO A 209 7.78 18.51 18.76
N GLU A 210 6.72 19.30 18.74
CA GLU A 210 5.35 18.97 19.13
C GLU A 210 4.45 18.85 17.89
N ALA A 211 4.88 18.10 16.87
CA ALA A 211 4.10 17.95 15.65
C ALA A 211 2.73 17.36 15.95
N PRO A 212 1.65 18.02 15.49
CA PRO A 212 0.30 17.56 15.67
C PRO A 212 0.06 16.25 14.91
N GLU A 213 -0.98 15.54 15.30
CA GLU A 213 -1.59 14.45 14.56
C GLU A 213 -1.79 14.89 13.10
N LEU A 214 -1.21 14.17 12.15
CA LEU A 214 -1.33 14.48 10.71
C LEU A 214 -2.49 13.71 10.12
N ASP A 215 -3.39 14.42 9.45
CA ASP A 215 -4.36 13.79 8.55
C ASP A 215 -3.64 13.36 7.27
N VAL A 216 -3.55 12.05 7.05
CA VAL A 216 -2.94 11.46 5.86
C VAL A 216 -3.95 10.53 5.18
N GLN A 217 -3.61 10.08 3.99
CA GLN A 217 -4.37 9.03 3.31
C GLN A 217 -3.61 7.71 3.39
N THR A 218 -4.29 6.60 3.09
CA THR A 218 -3.60 5.34 2.81
C THR A 218 -2.60 5.56 1.69
N HIS A 219 -1.47 4.87 1.75
CA HIS A 219 -0.41 4.98 0.76
C HIS A 219 -0.14 3.64 0.08
N ALA A 220 0.42 3.72 -1.11
CA ALA A 220 0.76 2.55 -1.90
C ALA A 220 2.13 2.71 -2.56
N TRP A 221 2.84 1.59 -2.68
CA TRP A 221 4.13 1.49 -3.35
C TRP A 221 4.32 0.09 -3.95
N LEU A 222 5.49 -0.18 -4.53
CA LEU A 222 5.81 -1.51 -5.02
C LEU A 222 6.99 -2.12 -4.29
N GLU A 223 7.06 -3.44 -4.34
CA GLU A 223 8.24 -4.21 -3.97
C GLU A 223 8.65 -5.08 -5.16
N VAL A 224 9.95 -5.15 -5.44
CA VAL A 224 10.54 -6.04 -6.44
C VAL A 224 11.40 -7.09 -5.74
N PHE A 225 11.48 -8.27 -6.32
CA PHE A 225 12.33 -9.32 -5.76
C PHE A 225 13.77 -9.19 -6.28
N VAL A 226 14.71 -9.03 -5.37
CA VAL A 226 16.15 -8.94 -5.63
C VAL A 226 16.82 -10.22 -5.15
N PRO A 227 17.44 -11.02 -6.03
CA PRO A 227 18.15 -12.25 -5.65
C PRO A 227 19.20 -11.98 -4.56
N GLY A 228 19.19 -12.82 -3.52
CA GLY A 228 20.11 -12.68 -2.37
C GLY A 228 19.71 -11.63 -1.33
N HIS A 229 18.74 -10.75 -1.64
CA HIS A 229 18.22 -9.75 -0.71
C HIS A 229 16.76 -10.04 -0.31
N GLY A 230 15.93 -10.50 -1.25
CA GLY A 230 14.50 -10.66 -1.07
C GLY A 230 13.68 -9.50 -1.64
N TRP A 231 12.58 -9.15 -1.01
CA TRP A 231 11.69 -8.10 -1.46
C TRP A 231 12.21 -6.72 -1.08
N TRP A 232 12.53 -5.92 -2.09
CA TRP A 232 13.02 -4.55 -1.96
C TRP A 232 11.94 -3.55 -2.38
N ALA A 233 11.67 -2.58 -1.53
CA ALA A 233 10.58 -1.63 -1.69
C ALA A 233 11.03 -0.31 -2.32
N LEU A 234 10.18 0.23 -3.23
CA LEU A 234 10.38 1.46 -3.98
C LEU A 234 9.10 2.28 -3.98
N ASP A 235 9.21 3.58 -3.69
CA ASP A 235 8.09 4.53 -3.72
C ASP A 235 8.25 5.53 -4.88
N PRO A 236 7.71 5.23 -6.07
CA PRO A 236 7.79 6.12 -7.21
C PRO A 236 6.94 7.39 -7.07
N THR A 237 5.98 7.42 -6.14
CA THR A 237 5.14 8.61 -5.92
C THR A 237 5.93 9.75 -5.31
N ASN A 238 6.79 9.42 -4.34
CA ASN A 238 7.55 10.42 -3.59
C ASN A 238 9.03 10.51 -4.01
N ALA A 239 9.46 9.66 -4.97
CA ALA A 239 10.85 9.58 -5.43
C ALA A 239 11.86 9.44 -4.27
N GLN A 240 11.50 8.68 -3.25
CA GLN A 240 12.31 8.51 -2.05
C GLN A 240 12.44 7.04 -1.66
N PRO A 241 13.52 6.66 -0.98
CA PRO A 241 13.65 5.32 -0.42
C PRO A 241 12.56 5.04 0.61
N ILE A 242 12.09 3.79 0.64
CA ILE A 242 11.25 3.32 1.74
C ILE A 242 12.07 3.36 3.03
N GLY A 243 11.49 3.96 4.07
CA GLY A 243 12.16 4.17 5.34
C GLY A 243 11.22 3.99 6.53
N GLU A 244 11.64 4.47 7.67
CA GLU A 244 10.89 4.37 8.93
C GLU A 244 9.56 5.15 8.95
N LEU A 245 9.30 5.99 7.94
CA LEU A 245 8.05 6.73 7.78
C LEU A 245 6.95 5.88 7.10
N HIS A 246 7.32 4.76 6.46
CA HIS A 246 6.41 3.88 5.76
C HIS A 246 5.97 2.73 6.68
N VAL A 247 4.67 2.54 6.79
CA VAL A 247 4.07 1.45 7.57
C VAL A 247 3.33 0.52 6.63
N LYS A 248 3.85 -0.68 6.43
CA LYS A 248 3.23 -1.70 5.59
C LYS A 248 2.07 -2.36 6.32
N ILE A 249 0.93 -2.51 5.63
CA ILE A 249 -0.22 -3.32 6.04
C ILE A 249 -0.13 -4.72 5.41
N GLY A 250 0.01 -4.76 4.10
CA GLY A 250 0.04 -6.01 3.35
C GLY A 250 0.51 -5.81 1.92
N HIS A 251 0.61 -6.92 1.20
CA HIS A 251 0.99 -6.93 -0.20
C HIS A 251 0.16 -7.94 -0.98
N GLY A 252 0.11 -7.77 -2.29
CA GLY A 252 -0.56 -8.67 -3.21
C GLY A 252 -0.12 -8.45 -4.65
N ARG A 253 -0.83 -9.03 -5.59
CA ARG A 253 -0.57 -8.84 -7.02
C ARG A 253 -0.90 -7.42 -7.47
N ASP A 254 -1.99 -6.87 -6.89
CA ASP A 254 -2.49 -5.53 -7.10
C ASP A 254 -3.39 -5.09 -5.93
N TYR A 255 -4.05 -3.94 -6.07
CA TYR A 255 -4.93 -3.37 -5.05
C TYR A 255 -6.04 -4.31 -4.58
N GLN A 256 -6.62 -5.17 -5.47
CA GLN A 256 -7.73 -6.05 -5.09
C GLN A 256 -7.36 -7.04 -3.98
N ASP A 257 -6.11 -7.49 -3.96
CA ASP A 257 -5.63 -8.45 -2.96
C ASP A 257 -5.45 -7.81 -1.57
N VAL A 258 -5.27 -6.47 -1.51
CA VAL A 258 -4.94 -5.73 -0.27
C VAL A 258 -5.87 -4.55 -0.01
N MET A 259 -7.04 -4.52 -0.61
CA MET A 259 -8.04 -3.47 -0.41
C MET A 259 -8.30 -3.25 1.09
N PRO A 260 -8.13 -2.02 1.61
CA PRO A 260 -8.23 -1.75 3.05
C PRO A 260 -9.57 -2.13 3.66
N LEU A 261 -10.67 -1.81 2.99
CA LEU A 261 -12.01 -2.24 3.40
C LEU A 261 -12.79 -2.69 2.17
N ARG A 262 -13.28 -3.93 2.22
CA ARG A 262 -14.16 -4.50 1.22
C ARG A 262 -15.45 -4.96 1.89
N GLY A 263 -16.59 -4.46 1.43
CA GLY A 263 -17.90 -4.82 1.96
C GLY A 263 -18.88 -5.21 0.86
N VAL A 264 -19.82 -6.06 1.23
CA VAL A 264 -21.06 -6.34 0.48
C VAL A 264 -22.23 -6.20 1.44
N TYR A 265 -23.34 -5.66 0.96
CA TYR A 265 -24.54 -5.45 1.77
C TYR A 265 -25.80 -5.44 0.90
N HIS A 266 -26.95 -5.63 1.51
CA HIS A 266 -28.25 -5.43 0.89
C HIS A 266 -28.81 -4.05 1.21
N GLY A 267 -29.63 -3.50 0.32
CA GLY A 267 -30.21 -2.16 0.47
C GLY A 267 -29.25 -1.06 0.06
N GLY A 268 -29.47 0.14 0.58
CA GLY A 268 -28.62 1.33 0.41
C GLY A 268 -28.19 1.61 -1.04
N SER A 269 -28.96 2.39 -1.79
CA SER A 269 -28.66 2.66 -3.20
C SER A 269 -27.49 3.63 -3.40
N GLU A 270 -27.24 4.50 -2.43
CA GLU A 270 -26.20 5.53 -2.43
C GLU A 270 -25.62 5.64 -1.02
N HIS A 271 -24.32 5.86 -0.94
CA HIS A 271 -23.64 6.11 0.34
C HIS A 271 -22.56 7.18 0.17
N ASP A 272 -22.36 7.95 1.21
CA ASP A 272 -21.20 8.81 1.38
C ASP A 272 -20.14 8.02 2.16
N LEU A 273 -18.89 8.08 1.69
CA LEU A 273 -17.74 7.44 2.33
C LEU A 273 -16.75 8.51 2.77
N GLY A 274 -16.51 8.59 4.07
CA GLY A 274 -15.38 9.29 4.66
C GLY A 274 -14.27 8.29 5.02
N VAL A 275 -13.07 8.53 4.53
CA VAL A 275 -11.87 7.77 4.92
C VAL A 275 -10.88 8.75 5.52
N HIS A 276 -10.49 8.53 6.76
CA HIS A 276 -9.53 9.36 7.48
C HIS A 276 -8.43 8.50 8.07
N VAL A 277 -7.20 8.86 7.83
CA VAL A 277 -6.03 8.25 8.48
C VAL A 277 -5.29 9.34 9.22
N ARG A 278 -5.07 9.14 10.51
CA ARG A 278 -4.26 10.04 11.33
C ARG A 278 -3.06 9.30 11.84
N ILE A 279 -1.92 9.91 11.71
CA ILE A 279 -0.66 9.36 12.21
C ILE A 279 -0.01 10.42 13.10
N SER A 280 0.43 9.98 14.28
CA SER A 280 1.26 10.77 15.18
C SER A 280 2.53 10.02 15.53
N ARG A 281 3.58 10.77 15.78
CA ARG A 281 4.84 10.24 16.30
C ARG A 281 4.79 10.26 17.82
N GLU A 282 4.98 9.10 18.45
CA GLU A 282 5.12 9.05 19.89
C GLU A 282 6.51 9.61 20.29
N GLN A 283 6.52 10.67 21.10
CA GLN A 283 7.76 11.15 21.70
C GLN A 283 8.16 10.18 22.81
N LEU A 284 9.31 9.54 22.68
CA LEU A 284 9.94 8.82 23.78
C LEU A 284 10.18 9.86 24.89
N SER A 285 9.36 9.85 25.93
CA SER A 285 9.63 10.62 27.15
C SER A 285 11.01 10.21 27.63
N GLN A 286 11.97 11.15 27.64
CA GLN A 286 13.25 10.92 28.30
C GLN A 286 12.92 10.63 29.77
N ILE A 287 13.04 9.36 30.16
CA ILE A 287 13.07 9.01 31.58
C ILE A 287 14.36 9.62 32.09
N THR A 288 14.24 10.79 32.67
CA THR A 288 15.33 11.41 33.47
C THR A 288 15.36 10.64 34.77
N ASP A 289 16.25 9.64 34.84
CA ASP A 289 16.62 9.06 36.14
C ASP A 289 17.12 10.15 37.04
N GLN A 290 16.35 10.45 38.08
CA GLN A 290 16.79 11.24 39.26
C GLN A 290 17.25 10.28 40.33
#